data_0fc5af6016cfbdb8b54e1a8bf7954695
#
_entry.id   0fc5af6016cfbdb8b54e1a8bf7954695
#
_cell.length_a   1.000
_cell.length_b   1.000
_cell.length_c   1.000
_cell.angle_alpha   90.00
_cell.angle_beta   90.00
_cell.angle_gamma   90.00
#
_symmetry.space_group_name_H-M   'P 1'
#
loop_
_entity.id
_entity.type
_entity.pdbx_description
1 polymer ?
#
loop_
_entity_poly.entity_id
_entity_poly.type
_entity_poly.pdbx_seq_one_letter_code
_entity_poly.pdbx_strand_id
1 'polypeptide(L)'
;MSAEAASELTLSVVIPVYNERFLVRELVQRVLAVEVPGIRALEIVIVDDGSTDGTREILREIAAAHPETIHYVEHERNGGKGAAIRTGIAQATGDLIVFQDADLEYDPRDYARLVRPFLEDGADVVYGSRFLPSERRRVLYHRHSIGNRLLTSLSNWFTDLNLTDMETCYKMFRAPLLKSIPIRSNDFAMEPEITAKIAKRECRIFEVPISYLGRTYREGKKIGWKDGLKALRAMFKYWLVDDVYAEDEYGSHILHSLERAQRFNRWMADSIAPWVGARVLEIGAGIGNITTWLLPRDLYVASDINPHYLHYLRNLSLGKPYLQVDRIDLEDPACFTPWLDQFDTVVCLNVLEHVRDPLLALRNMASVLRPGGRLVLYVPQGQHLYSSLDEVLGHRCRYSRDMLAEELTSTGFTIECFQDFNHFAIPGWYLNGKILKRRHFSRNQLKVFNMVVPVIRRLDPLVPGRGLGIIAVARRT
;
A
#
# COMPACT_ATOMS: atom_id res chain seq x y z
N MET A 1 -13.58 14.50 -7.55
CA MET A 1 -12.57 14.86 -8.58
C MET A 1 -13.32 15.37 -9.79
N SER A 2 -13.00 16.58 -10.28
CA SER A 2 -13.58 17.12 -11.51
C SER A 2 -13.17 16.21 -12.68
N ALA A 3 -13.97 16.12 -13.74
CA ALA A 3 -13.70 15.33 -14.94
C ALA A 3 -12.35 15.65 -15.63
N GLU A 4 -11.76 16.80 -15.34
CA GLU A 4 -10.44 17.21 -15.86
C GLU A 4 -9.26 16.49 -15.21
N ALA A 5 -9.35 16.02 -13.95
CA ALA A 5 -8.27 15.27 -13.29
C ALA A 5 -8.20 13.80 -13.74
N ALA A 6 -9.21 13.29 -14.46
CA ALA A 6 -9.28 11.90 -14.92
C ALA A 6 -8.49 11.66 -16.23
N SER A 7 -8.00 12.69 -16.93
CA SER A 7 -7.35 12.58 -18.25
C SER A 7 -5.82 12.48 -18.22
N GLU A 8 -5.20 12.30 -17.04
CA GLU A 8 -3.74 12.38 -16.89
C GLU A 8 -3.02 11.06 -16.57
N LEU A 9 -3.75 9.93 -16.42
CA LEU A 9 -3.13 8.67 -16.03
C LEU A 9 -2.34 8.03 -17.17
N THR A 10 -1.20 7.42 -16.82
CA THR A 10 -0.39 6.58 -17.69
C THR A 10 -0.59 5.11 -17.32
N LEU A 11 -0.79 4.24 -18.33
CA LEU A 11 -0.94 2.80 -18.16
C LEU A 11 0.31 2.07 -18.64
N SER A 12 0.99 1.35 -17.73
CA SER A 12 2.06 0.42 -18.08
C SER A 12 1.49 -0.97 -18.36
N VAL A 13 1.74 -1.49 -19.54
CA VAL A 13 1.38 -2.85 -19.96
C VAL A 13 2.60 -3.74 -19.85
N VAL A 14 2.63 -4.63 -18.86
CA VAL A 14 3.73 -5.58 -18.65
C VAL A 14 3.46 -6.89 -19.40
N ILE A 15 4.34 -7.21 -20.36
CA ILE A 15 4.20 -8.36 -21.25
C ILE A 15 5.36 -9.34 -21.01
N PRO A 16 5.18 -10.41 -20.21
CA PRO A 16 6.14 -11.50 -20.14
C PRO A 16 6.08 -12.35 -21.41
N VAL A 17 7.22 -12.60 -22.05
CA VAL A 17 7.29 -13.36 -23.33
C VAL A 17 8.26 -14.53 -23.18
N TYR A 18 7.84 -15.71 -23.62
CA TYR A 18 8.70 -16.87 -23.74
C TYR A 18 8.28 -17.79 -24.89
N ASN A 19 9.09 -17.83 -25.96
CA ASN A 19 8.88 -18.68 -27.16
C ASN A 19 7.49 -18.45 -27.79
N GLU A 20 7.20 -17.22 -28.22
CA GLU A 20 5.93 -16.81 -28.86
C GLU A 20 6.19 -16.08 -30.22
N ARG A 21 7.18 -16.56 -31.01
CA ARG A 21 7.64 -15.93 -32.26
C ARG A 21 6.52 -15.65 -33.27
N PHE A 22 5.46 -16.47 -33.28
CA PHE A 22 4.40 -16.35 -34.27
C PHE A 22 3.29 -15.38 -33.87
N LEU A 23 3.15 -15.06 -32.59
CA LEU A 23 2.04 -14.27 -32.04
C LEU A 23 2.46 -12.90 -31.50
N VAL A 24 3.71 -12.78 -31.02
CA VAL A 24 4.15 -11.61 -30.30
C VAL A 24 4.08 -10.31 -31.09
N ARG A 25 4.37 -10.35 -32.41
CA ARG A 25 4.28 -9.14 -33.28
C ARG A 25 2.83 -8.64 -33.35
N GLU A 26 1.89 -9.53 -33.60
CA GLU A 26 0.47 -9.20 -33.67
C GLU A 26 -0.05 -8.66 -32.34
N LEU A 27 0.35 -9.29 -31.21
CA LEU A 27 -0.04 -8.81 -29.89
C LEU A 27 0.44 -7.38 -29.65
N VAL A 28 1.73 -7.10 -29.86
CA VAL A 28 2.30 -5.76 -29.62
C VAL A 28 1.62 -4.70 -30.51
N GLN A 29 1.33 -5.04 -31.76
CA GLN A 29 0.55 -4.16 -32.64
C GLN A 29 -0.85 -3.84 -32.11
N ARG A 30 -1.56 -4.85 -31.55
CA ARG A 30 -2.88 -4.64 -30.93
C ARG A 30 -2.78 -3.77 -29.68
N VAL A 31 -1.75 -3.94 -28.85
CA VAL A 31 -1.54 -3.10 -27.68
C VAL A 31 -1.19 -1.66 -28.08
N LEU A 32 -0.36 -1.46 -29.10
CA LEU A 32 -0.02 -0.12 -29.61
C LEU A 32 -1.23 0.62 -30.22
N ALA A 33 -2.18 -0.14 -30.81
CA ALA A 33 -3.34 0.42 -31.50
C ALA A 33 -4.53 0.68 -30.56
N VAL A 34 -4.48 0.26 -29.30
CA VAL A 34 -5.64 0.41 -28.41
C VAL A 34 -5.71 1.81 -27.83
N GLU A 35 -6.91 2.41 -27.92
CA GLU A 35 -7.23 3.65 -27.21
C GLU A 35 -8.00 3.31 -25.93
N VAL A 36 -7.54 3.85 -24.81
CA VAL A 36 -8.15 3.58 -23.49
C VAL A 36 -8.68 4.88 -22.91
N PRO A 37 -10.01 5.06 -22.81
CA PRO A 37 -10.60 6.26 -22.24
C PRO A 37 -10.07 6.53 -20.81
N GLY A 38 -9.64 7.78 -20.55
CA GLY A 38 -9.06 8.18 -19.26
C GLY A 38 -7.57 7.89 -19.10
N ILE A 39 -6.92 7.33 -20.13
CA ILE A 39 -5.46 7.13 -20.17
C ILE A 39 -4.83 8.08 -21.20
N ARG A 40 -3.87 8.90 -20.76
CA ARG A 40 -3.14 9.83 -21.62
C ARG A 40 -2.08 9.14 -22.47
N ALA A 41 -1.38 8.17 -21.87
CA ALA A 41 -0.27 7.50 -22.51
C ALA A 41 -0.19 6.02 -22.11
N LEU A 42 0.24 5.19 -23.08
CA LEU A 42 0.59 3.79 -22.84
C LEU A 42 2.12 3.67 -22.79
N GLU A 43 2.61 2.97 -21.80
CA GLU A 43 3.96 2.45 -21.69
C GLU A 43 3.89 0.92 -21.83
N ILE A 44 4.72 0.34 -22.67
CA ILE A 44 4.74 -1.12 -22.87
C ILE A 44 6.09 -1.63 -22.37
N VAL A 45 6.06 -2.49 -21.35
CA VAL A 45 7.25 -3.13 -20.80
C VAL A 45 7.26 -4.59 -21.20
N ILE A 46 8.11 -4.93 -22.17
CA ILE A 46 8.25 -6.31 -22.68
C ILE A 46 9.45 -6.98 -22.02
N VAL A 47 9.23 -8.13 -21.41
CA VAL A 47 10.29 -8.92 -20.80
C VAL A 47 10.40 -10.27 -21.50
N ASP A 48 11.47 -10.45 -22.28
CA ASP A 48 11.82 -11.74 -22.87
C ASP A 48 12.47 -12.65 -21.81
N ASP A 49 11.80 -13.72 -21.46
CA ASP A 49 12.24 -14.66 -20.42
C ASP A 49 13.14 -15.76 -20.99
N GLY A 50 14.16 -15.37 -21.75
CA GLY A 50 15.15 -16.29 -22.30
C GLY A 50 14.65 -17.11 -23.49
N SER A 51 13.90 -16.51 -24.43
CA SER A 51 13.41 -17.20 -25.64
C SER A 51 14.53 -17.72 -26.52
N THR A 52 14.28 -18.85 -27.21
CA THR A 52 15.25 -19.57 -28.03
C THR A 52 14.73 -19.89 -29.45
N ASP A 53 13.53 -19.44 -29.80
CA ASP A 53 12.82 -19.79 -31.04
C ASP A 53 12.83 -18.68 -32.11
N GLY A 54 13.56 -17.58 -31.89
CA GLY A 54 13.57 -16.40 -32.76
C GLY A 54 12.63 -15.27 -32.29
N THR A 55 11.97 -15.44 -31.15
CA THR A 55 11.14 -14.39 -30.53
C THR A 55 11.95 -13.14 -30.19
N ARG A 56 13.15 -13.33 -29.68
CA ARG A 56 14.06 -12.28 -29.21
C ARG A 56 14.42 -11.29 -30.31
N GLU A 57 14.74 -11.77 -31.49
CA GLU A 57 15.08 -10.97 -32.66
C GLU A 57 13.88 -10.10 -33.08
N ILE A 58 12.67 -10.68 -33.07
CA ILE A 58 11.43 -9.95 -33.38
C ILE A 58 11.16 -8.85 -32.36
N LEU A 59 11.38 -9.11 -31.08
CA LEU A 59 11.15 -8.13 -30.00
C LEU A 59 12.15 -6.97 -30.08
N ARG A 60 13.43 -7.24 -30.40
CA ARG A 60 14.45 -6.19 -30.63
C ARG A 60 14.06 -5.27 -31.78
N GLU A 61 13.58 -5.85 -32.89
CA GLU A 61 13.11 -5.08 -34.05
C GLU A 61 11.93 -4.18 -33.69
N ILE A 62 10.93 -4.72 -32.96
CA ILE A 62 9.74 -3.96 -32.55
C ILE A 62 10.12 -2.84 -31.57
N ALA A 63 10.97 -3.12 -30.57
CA ALA A 63 11.41 -2.13 -29.61
C ALA A 63 12.20 -1.00 -30.27
N ALA A 64 13.06 -1.32 -31.23
CA ALA A 64 13.81 -0.32 -32.01
C ALA A 64 12.91 0.58 -32.86
N ALA A 65 11.75 0.08 -33.30
CA ALA A 65 10.76 0.85 -34.05
C ALA A 65 9.91 1.79 -33.16
N HIS A 66 9.81 1.54 -31.85
CA HIS A 66 8.97 2.31 -30.91
C HIS A 66 9.71 2.64 -29.60
N PRO A 67 10.90 3.31 -29.65
CA PRO A 67 11.76 3.50 -28.48
C PRO A 67 11.16 4.36 -27.36
N GLU A 68 10.22 5.27 -27.71
CA GLU A 68 9.55 6.15 -26.75
C GLU A 68 8.40 5.48 -25.99
N THR A 69 7.92 4.32 -26.49
CA THR A 69 6.71 3.65 -25.94
C THR A 69 7.05 2.28 -25.37
N ILE A 70 8.08 1.60 -25.91
CA ILE A 70 8.41 0.22 -25.56
C ILE A 70 9.74 0.16 -24.81
N HIS A 71 9.69 -0.32 -23.56
CA HIS A 71 10.85 -0.71 -22.77
C HIS A 71 11.06 -2.21 -22.90
N TYR A 72 12.15 -2.62 -23.54
CA TYR A 72 12.47 -4.02 -23.78
C TYR A 72 13.59 -4.50 -22.85
N VAL A 73 13.36 -5.61 -22.16
CA VAL A 73 14.30 -6.25 -21.23
C VAL A 73 14.47 -7.72 -21.58
N GLU A 74 15.71 -8.23 -21.55
CA GLU A 74 16.03 -9.63 -21.82
C GLU A 74 16.56 -10.34 -20.56
N HIS A 75 16.05 -11.52 -20.27
CA HIS A 75 16.68 -12.42 -19.33
C HIS A 75 17.68 -13.33 -20.06
N GLU A 76 18.81 -13.62 -19.42
CA GLU A 76 19.81 -14.56 -19.98
C GLU A 76 19.25 -15.99 -20.13
N ARG A 77 18.38 -16.38 -19.21
CA ARG A 77 17.76 -17.71 -19.16
C ARG A 77 16.32 -17.61 -18.65
N ASN A 78 15.53 -18.64 -18.97
CA ASN A 78 14.15 -18.72 -18.49
C ASN A 78 14.09 -18.74 -16.95
N GLY A 79 13.46 -17.74 -16.38
CA GLY A 79 13.22 -17.57 -14.94
C GLY A 79 11.78 -17.87 -14.53
N GLY A 80 10.85 -18.01 -15.51
CA GLY A 80 9.42 -18.21 -15.34
C GLY A 80 8.60 -16.93 -15.35
N LYS A 81 7.28 -17.08 -15.61
CA LYS A 81 6.34 -15.95 -15.76
C LYS A 81 6.43 -14.95 -14.60
N GLY A 82 6.46 -15.44 -13.35
CA GLY A 82 6.53 -14.56 -12.17
C GLY A 82 7.84 -13.77 -12.07
N ALA A 83 8.96 -14.34 -12.54
CA ALA A 83 10.24 -13.62 -12.61
C ALA A 83 10.18 -12.51 -13.66
N ALA A 84 9.66 -12.80 -14.85
CA ALA A 84 9.50 -11.81 -15.93
C ALA A 84 8.55 -10.67 -15.50
N ILE A 85 7.45 -10.98 -14.84
CA ILE A 85 6.52 -9.97 -14.31
C ILE A 85 7.18 -9.09 -13.25
N ARG A 86 7.98 -9.65 -12.31
CA ARG A 86 8.75 -8.83 -11.34
C ARG A 86 9.67 -7.84 -12.04
N THR A 87 10.40 -8.31 -13.05
CA THR A 87 11.27 -7.43 -13.85
C THR A 87 10.46 -6.33 -14.52
N GLY A 88 9.31 -6.67 -15.12
CA GLY A 88 8.42 -5.69 -15.76
C GLY A 88 7.84 -4.68 -14.77
N ILE A 89 7.40 -5.10 -13.59
CA ILE A 89 6.90 -4.19 -12.53
C ILE A 89 7.99 -3.20 -12.10
N ALA A 90 9.24 -3.64 -11.98
CA ALA A 90 10.34 -2.78 -11.57
C ALA A 90 10.66 -1.69 -12.63
N GLN A 91 10.45 -1.99 -13.90
CA GLN A 91 10.69 -1.06 -15.01
C GLN A 91 9.50 -0.15 -15.32
N ALA A 92 8.28 -0.57 -15.00
CA ALA A 92 7.06 0.19 -15.26
C ALA A 92 7.07 1.55 -14.54
N THR A 93 6.70 2.64 -15.24
CA THR A 93 6.69 4.01 -14.69
C THR A 93 5.29 4.63 -14.62
N GLY A 94 4.29 3.99 -15.22
CA GLY A 94 2.92 4.48 -15.25
C GLY A 94 2.21 4.44 -13.90
N ASP A 95 1.07 5.12 -13.82
CA ASP A 95 0.20 5.21 -12.64
C ASP A 95 -0.56 3.91 -12.38
N LEU A 96 -0.91 3.20 -13.46
CA LEU A 96 -1.54 1.89 -13.43
C LEU A 96 -0.65 0.87 -14.13
N ILE A 97 -0.70 -0.38 -13.66
CA ILE A 97 0.03 -1.51 -14.27
C ILE A 97 -0.97 -2.63 -14.57
N VAL A 98 -0.97 -3.14 -15.81
CA VAL A 98 -1.73 -4.32 -16.23
C VAL A 98 -0.78 -5.41 -16.73
N PHE A 99 -1.11 -6.67 -16.46
CA PHE A 99 -0.39 -7.81 -17.03
C PHE A 99 -1.08 -8.26 -18.31
N GLN A 100 -0.29 -8.53 -19.36
CA GLN A 100 -0.74 -9.00 -20.66
C GLN A 100 0.04 -10.24 -21.08
N ASP A 101 -0.65 -11.37 -21.25
CA ASP A 101 -0.03 -12.58 -21.81
C ASP A 101 0.25 -12.43 -23.31
N ALA A 102 1.36 -13.02 -23.80
CA ALA A 102 1.84 -12.86 -25.17
C ALA A 102 1.10 -13.74 -26.22
N ASP A 103 0.03 -14.42 -25.83
CA ASP A 103 -0.56 -15.55 -26.58
C ASP A 103 -1.90 -15.26 -27.30
N LEU A 104 -2.32 -14.01 -27.37
CA LEU A 104 -3.57 -13.54 -28.00
C LEU A 104 -4.87 -14.12 -27.38
N GLU A 105 -4.79 -14.78 -26.22
CA GLU A 105 -6.01 -15.27 -25.55
C GLU A 105 -6.82 -14.12 -24.93
N TYR A 106 -6.15 -13.01 -24.57
CA TYR A 106 -6.74 -11.80 -24.00
C TYR A 106 -6.72 -10.65 -25.00
N ASP A 107 -7.76 -9.81 -24.98
CA ASP A 107 -7.94 -8.71 -25.91
C ASP A 107 -7.60 -7.36 -25.26
N PRO A 108 -6.61 -6.60 -25.78
CA PRO A 108 -6.28 -5.27 -25.25
C PRO A 108 -7.43 -4.26 -25.19
N ARG A 109 -8.47 -4.43 -26.01
CA ARG A 109 -9.68 -3.58 -25.95
C ARG A 109 -10.42 -3.65 -24.61
N ASP A 110 -10.20 -4.69 -23.84
CA ASP A 110 -10.76 -4.80 -22.49
C ASP A 110 -10.04 -3.92 -21.44
N TYR A 111 -8.91 -3.28 -21.78
CA TYR A 111 -8.27 -2.30 -20.88
C TYR A 111 -9.22 -1.17 -20.49
N ALA A 112 -10.09 -0.73 -21.40
CA ALA A 112 -11.09 0.28 -21.10
C ALA A 112 -12.04 -0.14 -19.97
N ARG A 113 -12.41 -1.44 -19.91
CA ARG A 113 -13.23 -1.99 -18.82
C ARG A 113 -12.46 -2.09 -17.50
N LEU A 114 -11.18 -2.47 -17.59
CA LEU A 114 -10.32 -2.59 -16.41
C LEU A 114 -9.98 -1.24 -15.78
N VAL A 115 -9.80 -0.19 -16.59
CA VAL A 115 -9.47 1.17 -16.10
C VAL A 115 -10.67 1.84 -15.41
N ARG A 116 -11.89 1.59 -15.88
CA ARG A 116 -13.08 2.29 -15.43
C ARG A 116 -13.28 2.31 -13.90
N PRO A 117 -13.14 1.20 -13.15
CA PRO A 117 -13.26 1.23 -11.69
C PRO A 117 -12.20 2.08 -10.98
N PHE A 118 -11.02 2.30 -11.58
CA PHE A 118 -10.02 3.23 -11.02
C PHE A 118 -10.44 4.68 -11.14
N LEU A 119 -11.16 5.02 -12.20
CA LEU A 119 -11.64 6.38 -12.48
C LEU A 119 -12.90 6.72 -11.71
N GLU A 120 -13.86 5.78 -11.62
CA GLU A 120 -15.20 6.01 -11.10
C GLU A 120 -15.38 5.56 -9.64
N ASP A 121 -14.82 4.39 -9.27
CA ASP A 121 -15.13 3.71 -8.01
C ASP A 121 -13.96 3.72 -7.01
N GLY A 122 -12.80 4.29 -7.40
CA GLY A 122 -11.61 4.35 -6.58
C GLY A 122 -10.98 2.99 -6.30
N ALA A 123 -11.02 2.07 -7.27
CA ALA A 123 -10.38 0.76 -7.17
C ALA A 123 -8.89 0.85 -6.88
N ASP A 124 -8.38 -0.11 -6.12
CA ASP A 124 -6.95 -0.34 -5.92
C ASP A 124 -6.44 -1.45 -6.84
N VAL A 125 -7.30 -2.44 -7.11
CA VAL A 125 -7.06 -3.59 -7.98
C VAL A 125 -8.32 -3.93 -8.76
N VAL A 126 -8.16 -4.27 -10.04
CA VAL A 126 -9.27 -4.75 -10.89
C VAL A 126 -8.87 -6.06 -11.55
N TYR A 127 -9.71 -7.07 -11.40
CA TYR A 127 -9.61 -8.38 -12.05
C TYR A 127 -10.51 -8.44 -13.27
N GLY A 128 -9.99 -8.93 -14.39
CA GLY A 128 -10.79 -9.27 -15.55
C GLY A 128 -11.28 -10.71 -15.45
N SER A 129 -12.56 -10.94 -15.24
CA SER A 129 -13.11 -12.28 -15.12
C SER A 129 -13.62 -12.84 -16.45
N ARG A 130 -13.20 -14.07 -16.77
CA ARG A 130 -13.66 -14.87 -17.89
C ARG A 130 -15.04 -15.52 -17.64
N PHE A 131 -15.52 -15.46 -16.39
CA PHE A 131 -16.74 -16.14 -15.94
C PHE A 131 -17.90 -15.20 -15.66
N LEU A 132 -17.66 -13.90 -15.50
CA LEU A 132 -18.73 -12.91 -15.41
C LEU A 132 -19.50 -12.81 -16.72
N PRO A 133 -20.80 -12.51 -16.67
CA PRO A 133 -21.60 -12.29 -17.88
C PRO A 133 -21.03 -11.15 -18.72
N SER A 134 -20.74 -11.42 -19.99
CA SER A 134 -20.33 -10.43 -20.99
C SER A 134 -21.22 -10.58 -22.22
N GLU A 135 -21.33 -9.55 -23.08
CA GLU A 135 -22.13 -9.58 -24.30
C GLU A 135 -21.78 -10.75 -25.22
N ARG A 136 -20.49 -11.09 -25.31
CA ARG A 136 -19.97 -12.22 -26.09
C ARG A 136 -18.86 -12.91 -25.32
N ARG A 137 -18.90 -14.24 -25.26
CA ARG A 137 -17.81 -15.07 -24.73
C ARG A 137 -17.66 -16.34 -25.54
N ARG A 138 -16.42 -16.80 -25.75
CA ARG A 138 -16.14 -18.15 -26.23
C ARG A 138 -16.54 -19.16 -25.17
N VAL A 139 -17.24 -20.22 -25.53
CA VAL A 139 -17.59 -21.31 -24.61
C VAL A 139 -16.33 -22.07 -24.26
N LEU A 140 -15.98 -22.10 -22.97
CA LEU A 140 -14.79 -22.77 -22.44
C LEU A 140 -15.05 -24.28 -22.26
N TYR A 141 -13.97 -25.08 -22.28
CA TYR A 141 -14.07 -26.50 -21.97
C TYR A 141 -14.54 -26.70 -20.51
N HIS A 142 -15.56 -27.52 -20.34
CA HIS A 142 -16.21 -27.74 -19.06
C HIS A 142 -15.23 -28.15 -17.93
N ARG A 143 -14.34 -29.13 -18.22
CA ARG A 143 -13.36 -29.61 -17.24
C ARG A 143 -12.38 -28.52 -16.78
N HIS A 144 -11.97 -27.62 -17.68
CA HIS A 144 -11.11 -26.48 -17.32
C HIS A 144 -11.86 -25.46 -16.47
N SER A 145 -13.12 -25.21 -16.80
CA SER A 145 -13.95 -24.31 -16.01
C SER A 145 -14.18 -24.84 -14.60
N ILE A 146 -14.35 -26.17 -14.43
CA ILE A 146 -14.45 -26.80 -13.09
C ILE A 146 -13.14 -26.61 -12.32
N GLY A 147 -11.99 -26.94 -12.93
CA GLY A 147 -10.68 -26.78 -12.26
C GLY A 147 -10.42 -25.37 -11.81
N ASN A 148 -10.67 -24.38 -12.67
CA ASN A 148 -10.48 -22.99 -12.35
C ASN A 148 -11.45 -22.51 -11.25
N ARG A 149 -12.73 -22.89 -11.30
CA ARG A 149 -13.70 -22.56 -10.24
C ARG A 149 -13.31 -23.18 -8.91
N LEU A 150 -12.80 -24.42 -8.90
CA LEU A 150 -12.31 -25.05 -7.67
C LEU A 150 -11.13 -24.29 -7.07
N LEU A 151 -10.12 -23.92 -7.87
CA LEU A 151 -8.99 -23.13 -7.42
C LEU A 151 -9.43 -21.76 -6.91
N THR A 152 -10.31 -21.07 -7.65
CA THR A 152 -10.86 -19.79 -7.21
C THR A 152 -11.66 -19.91 -5.90
N SER A 153 -12.49 -20.96 -5.76
CA SER A 153 -13.26 -21.20 -4.52
C SER A 153 -12.34 -21.45 -3.32
N LEU A 154 -11.27 -22.22 -3.50
CA LEU A 154 -10.27 -22.44 -2.44
C LEU A 154 -9.49 -21.15 -2.11
N SER A 155 -9.13 -20.37 -3.13
CA SER A 155 -8.52 -19.05 -2.91
C SER A 155 -9.44 -18.15 -2.10
N ASN A 156 -10.72 -18.05 -2.46
CA ASN A 156 -11.72 -17.28 -1.75
C ASN A 156 -11.84 -17.71 -0.28
N TRP A 157 -11.82 -19.02 -0.02
CA TRP A 157 -11.86 -19.54 1.35
C TRP A 157 -10.65 -19.11 2.20
N PHE A 158 -9.44 -19.07 1.58
CA PHE A 158 -8.22 -18.65 2.29
C PHE A 158 -8.11 -17.12 2.44
N THR A 159 -8.72 -16.35 1.53
CA THR A 159 -8.54 -14.90 1.46
C THR A 159 -9.74 -14.10 1.95
N ASP A 160 -10.89 -14.77 2.18
CA ASP A 160 -12.19 -14.17 2.46
C ASP A 160 -12.67 -13.19 1.36
N LEU A 161 -12.24 -13.45 0.10
CA LEU A 161 -12.69 -12.73 -1.09
C LEU A 161 -13.85 -13.51 -1.75
N ASN A 162 -14.58 -12.85 -2.66
CA ASN A 162 -15.62 -13.46 -3.48
C ASN A 162 -15.34 -13.26 -4.97
N LEU A 163 -14.14 -13.63 -5.41
CA LEU A 163 -13.73 -13.58 -6.81
C LEU A 163 -14.42 -14.68 -7.62
N THR A 164 -14.66 -14.41 -8.90
CA THR A 164 -15.17 -15.41 -9.86
C THR A 164 -14.03 -16.04 -10.68
N ASP A 165 -12.87 -15.35 -10.80
CA ASP A 165 -11.73 -15.81 -11.62
C ASP A 165 -10.38 -15.35 -11.04
N MET A 166 -9.83 -16.09 -10.09
CA MET A 166 -8.53 -15.79 -9.48
C MET A 166 -7.35 -16.00 -10.44
N GLU A 167 -7.44 -16.98 -11.33
CA GLU A 167 -6.38 -17.41 -12.27
C GLU A 167 -6.30 -16.55 -13.55
N THR A 168 -7.07 -15.47 -13.65
CA THR A 168 -7.02 -14.57 -14.80
C THR A 168 -5.66 -13.88 -14.92
N CYS A 169 -5.13 -13.73 -16.15
CA CYS A 169 -3.96 -12.87 -16.38
C CYS A 169 -4.33 -11.38 -16.21
N TYR A 170 -5.51 -10.97 -16.72
CA TYR A 170 -5.92 -9.58 -16.64
C TYR A 170 -6.18 -9.13 -15.21
N LYS A 171 -5.11 -8.68 -14.57
CA LYS A 171 -5.13 -7.98 -13.31
C LYS A 171 -4.51 -6.61 -13.51
N MET A 172 -5.23 -5.57 -13.15
CA MET A 172 -4.75 -4.19 -13.18
C MET A 172 -4.63 -3.64 -11.77
N PHE A 173 -3.58 -2.88 -11.52
CA PHE A 173 -3.22 -2.39 -10.19
C PHE A 173 -2.84 -0.92 -10.25
N ARG A 174 -3.03 -0.20 -9.16
CA ARG A 174 -2.28 1.03 -8.94
C ARG A 174 -0.80 0.70 -8.77
N ALA A 175 0.06 1.42 -9.52
CA ALA A 175 1.49 1.12 -9.55
C ALA A 175 2.17 1.17 -8.17
N PRO A 176 1.92 2.18 -7.30
CA PRO A 176 2.52 2.21 -5.96
C PRO A 176 2.13 0.99 -5.10
N LEU A 177 0.87 0.54 -5.20
CA LEU A 177 0.41 -0.66 -4.50
C LEU A 177 1.18 -1.90 -4.97
N LEU A 178 1.21 -2.15 -6.29
CA LEU A 178 1.85 -3.35 -6.84
C LEU A 178 3.35 -3.39 -6.57
N LYS A 179 4.05 -2.26 -6.76
CA LYS A 179 5.49 -2.14 -6.49
C LYS A 179 5.86 -2.39 -5.03
N SER A 180 4.95 -2.12 -4.11
CA SER A 180 5.15 -2.37 -2.69
C SER A 180 4.84 -3.81 -2.26
N ILE A 181 4.38 -4.68 -3.18
CA ILE A 181 4.12 -6.11 -2.92
C ILE A 181 5.33 -6.94 -3.36
N PRO A 182 6.04 -7.64 -2.45
CA PRO A 182 7.13 -8.53 -2.84
C PRO A 182 6.56 -9.81 -3.48
N ILE A 183 6.70 -9.97 -4.78
CA ILE A 183 6.33 -11.20 -5.49
C ILE A 183 7.53 -12.16 -5.41
N ARG A 184 7.34 -13.35 -4.83
CA ARG A 184 8.42 -14.35 -4.62
C ARG A 184 8.33 -15.54 -5.56
N SER A 185 7.14 -15.87 -6.04
CA SER A 185 6.94 -16.99 -6.97
C SER A 185 7.47 -16.64 -8.35
N ASN A 186 8.16 -17.60 -8.96
CA ASN A 186 8.73 -17.43 -10.29
C ASN A 186 7.82 -17.93 -11.42
N ASP A 187 6.87 -18.79 -11.10
CA ASP A 187 5.95 -19.44 -12.05
C ASP A 187 4.50 -18.95 -11.88
N PHE A 188 3.52 -19.73 -12.34
CA PHE A 188 2.08 -19.41 -12.21
C PHE A 188 1.59 -19.34 -10.76
N ALA A 189 2.36 -19.81 -9.77
CA ALA A 189 2.03 -19.64 -8.37
C ALA A 189 2.01 -18.15 -7.92
N MET A 190 2.49 -17.23 -8.78
CA MET A 190 2.37 -15.80 -8.55
C MET A 190 0.91 -15.30 -8.50
N GLU A 191 -0.02 -15.92 -9.25
CA GLU A 191 -1.42 -15.50 -9.27
C GLU A 191 -2.10 -15.64 -7.89
N PRO A 192 -2.08 -16.83 -7.25
CA PRO A 192 -2.57 -16.96 -5.87
C PRO A 192 -1.70 -16.21 -4.84
N GLU A 193 -0.39 -16.03 -5.08
CA GLU A 193 0.44 -15.22 -4.20
C GLU A 193 -0.02 -13.76 -4.16
N ILE A 194 -0.16 -13.12 -5.32
CA ILE A 194 -0.63 -11.73 -5.42
C ILE A 194 -2.02 -11.62 -4.80
N THR A 195 -2.94 -12.53 -5.12
CA THR A 195 -4.31 -12.53 -4.60
C THR A 195 -4.33 -12.60 -3.07
N ALA A 196 -3.55 -13.49 -2.46
CA ALA A 196 -3.45 -13.59 -1.01
C ALA A 196 -2.86 -12.31 -0.38
N LYS A 197 -1.90 -11.67 -1.04
CA LYS A 197 -1.23 -10.47 -0.52
C LYS A 197 -2.13 -9.23 -0.60
N ILE A 198 -2.87 -9.03 -1.69
CA ILE A 198 -3.81 -7.91 -1.81
C ILE A 198 -5.02 -8.07 -0.87
N ALA A 199 -5.50 -9.30 -0.67
CA ALA A 199 -6.55 -9.59 0.31
C ALA A 199 -6.10 -9.20 1.73
N LYS A 200 -4.90 -9.60 2.13
CA LYS A 200 -4.31 -9.24 3.43
C LYS A 200 -4.06 -7.74 3.61
N ARG A 201 -4.07 -6.97 2.53
CA ARG A 201 -3.95 -5.51 2.53
C ARG A 201 -5.31 -4.80 2.54
N GLU A 202 -6.39 -5.56 2.57
CA GLU A 202 -7.77 -5.02 2.55
C GLU A 202 -8.00 -4.04 1.39
N CYS A 203 -7.36 -4.35 0.22
CA CYS A 203 -7.49 -3.52 -0.98
C CYS A 203 -8.93 -3.53 -1.50
N ARG A 204 -9.35 -2.42 -2.12
CA ARG A 204 -10.62 -2.35 -2.86
C ARG A 204 -10.46 -3.03 -4.20
N ILE A 205 -10.98 -4.28 -4.28
CA ILE A 205 -10.86 -5.15 -5.44
C ILE A 205 -12.20 -5.14 -6.18
N PHE A 206 -12.14 -4.93 -7.50
CA PHE A 206 -13.28 -5.01 -8.39
C PHE A 206 -13.07 -6.14 -9.40
N GLU A 207 -14.15 -6.73 -9.90
CA GLU A 207 -14.13 -7.62 -11.04
C GLU A 207 -14.95 -7.05 -12.19
N VAL A 208 -14.41 -7.14 -13.41
CA VAL A 208 -15.10 -6.74 -14.64
C VAL A 208 -15.10 -7.89 -15.65
N PRO A 209 -16.15 -8.04 -16.48
CA PRO A 209 -16.17 -9.06 -17.52
C PRO A 209 -15.17 -8.72 -18.63
N ILE A 210 -14.44 -9.74 -19.09
CA ILE A 210 -13.47 -9.62 -20.19
C ILE A 210 -13.75 -10.62 -21.31
N SER A 211 -13.21 -10.32 -22.49
CA SER A 211 -13.17 -11.21 -23.64
C SER A 211 -12.05 -12.23 -23.45
N TYR A 212 -12.31 -13.49 -23.78
CA TYR A 212 -11.30 -14.55 -23.69
C TYR A 212 -11.44 -15.56 -24.83
N LEU A 213 -10.35 -15.74 -25.58
CA LEU A 213 -10.25 -16.65 -26.73
C LEU A 213 -9.31 -17.81 -26.43
N GLY A 214 -9.62 -18.59 -25.38
CA GLY A 214 -8.76 -19.68 -24.92
C GLY A 214 -8.33 -20.66 -26.01
N ARG A 215 -7.04 -20.97 -26.09
CA ARG A 215 -6.43 -21.95 -26.98
C ARG A 215 -6.86 -23.37 -26.64
N THR A 216 -6.97 -24.23 -27.64
CA THR A 216 -7.17 -25.67 -27.46
C THR A 216 -5.84 -26.36 -27.15
N TYR A 217 -5.90 -27.62 -26.69
CA TYR A 217 -4.67 -28.43 -26.51
C TYR A 217 -3.89 -28.64 -27.82
N ARG A 218 -4.59 -28.65 -28.98
CA ARG A 218 -3.95 -28.74 -30.30
C ARG A 218 -3.23 -27.43 -30.68
N GLU A 219 -3.66 -26.33 -30.13
CA GLU A 219 -3.08 -24.98 -30.32
C GLU A 219 -2.00 -24.66 -29.29
N GLY A 220 -1.48 -25.64 -28.53
CA GLY A 220 -0.31 -25.50 -27.67
C GLY A 220 -0.57 -25.05 -26.24
N LYS A 221 -1.73 -25.32 -25.66
CA LYS A 221 -2.02 -25.02 -24.26
C LYS A 221 -1.04 -25.75 -23.32
N LYS A 222 -0.27 -24.98 -22.53
CA LYS A 222 0.87 -25.47 -21.71
C LYS A 222 0.50 -25.78 -20.24
N ILE A 223 -0.66 -25.36 -19.73
CA ILE A 223 -1.05 -25.47 -18.31
C ILE A 223 -1.57 -26.87 -18.00
N GLY A 224 -1.01 -27.52 -16.96
CA GLY A 224 -1.37 -28.89 -16.56
C GLY A 224 -1.78 -29.02 -15.08
N TRP A 225 -2.19 -30.20 -14.64
CA TRP A 225 -2.62 -30.49 -13.26
C TRP A 225 -1.54 -30.21 -12.21
N LYS A 226 -0.24 -30.28 -12.59
CA LYS A 226 0.90 -29.97 -11.72
C LYS A 226 0.92 -28.48 -11.32
N ASP A 227 0.46 -27.60 -12.21
CA ASP A 227 0.39 -26.17 -11.93
C ASP A 227 -0.73 -25.86 -10.92
N GLY A 228 -1.86 -26.59 -11.00
CA GLY A 228 -2.90 -26.55 -9.98
C GLY A 228 -2.39 -26.95 -8.58
N LEU A 229 -1.54 -27.96 -8.48
CA LEU A 229 -0.95 -28.36 -7.19
C LEU A 229 0.03 -27.31 -6.64
N LYS A 230 0.78 -26.63 -7.52
CA LYS A 230 1.64 -25.51 -7.14
C LYS A 230 0.81 -24.33 -6.64
N ALA A 231 -0.30 -24.01 -7.33
CA ALA A 231 -1.23 -22.96 -6.89
C ALA A 231 -1.78 -23.24 -5.49
N LEU A 232 -2.22 -24.48 -5.20
CA LEU A 232 -2.68 -24.88 -3.87
C LEU A 232 -1.59 -24.71 -2.78
N ARG A 233 -0.36 -25.12 -3.08
CA ARG A 233 0.77 -24.91 -2.15
C ARG A 233 1.04 -23.44 -1.91
N ALA A 234 0.94 -22.61 -2.94
CA ALA A 234 1.11 -21.16 -2.83
C ALA A 234 -0.01 -20.54 -1.99
N MET A 235 -1.27 -20.89 -2.21
CA MET A 235 -2.41 -20.42 -1.39
C MET A 235 -2.18 -20.71 0.09
N PHE A 236 -1.86 -21.97 0.43
CA PHE A 236 -1.59 -22.36 1.81
C PHE A 236 -0.37 -21.64 2.40
N LYS A 237 0.73 -21.55 1.63
CA LYS A 237 1.95 -20.83 2.04
C LYS A 237 1.63 -19.37 2.36
N TYR A 238 0.99 -18.65 1.44
CA TYR A 238 0.75 -17.21 1.59
C TYR A 238 -0.45 -16.88 2.49
N TRP A 239 -1.30 -17.85 2.79
CA TRP A 239 -2.24 -17.75 3.89
C TRP A 239 -1.52 -17.69 5.25
N LEU A 240 -0.49 -18.49 5.45
CA LEU A 240 0.32 -18.53 6.68
C LEU A 240 1.38 -17.42 6.74
N VAL A 241 2.00 -17.11 5.60
CA VAL A 241 3.13 -16.16 5.54
C VAL A 241 2.61 -14.75 5.31
N ASP A 242 3.04 -13.82 6.14
CA ASP A 242 2.67 -12.40 6.07
C ASP A 242 3.77 -11.56 5.39
N ASP A 243 4.29 -12.01 4.27
CA ASP A 243 5.24 -11.28 3.43
C ASP A 243 4.47 -10.43 2.40
N VAL A 244 3.82 -9.36 2.87
CA VAL A 244 2.90 -8.55 2.03
C VAL A 244 3.48 -7.19 1.64
N TYR A 245 4.61 -6.78 2.22
CA TYR A 245 5.28 -5.50 1.93
C TYR A 245 6.72 -5.72 1.52
N ALA A 246 7.18 -5.04 0.48
CA ALA A 246 8.60 -4.96 0.14
C ALA A 246 9.35 -4.16 1.21
N GLU A 247 10.60 -4.54 1.49
CA GLU A 247 11.49 -3.75 2.34
C GLU A 247 11.85 -2.47 1.56
N ASP A 248 11.56 -1.30 2.13
CA ASP A 248 11.99 -0.02 1.61
C ASP A 248 12.97 0.69 2.55
N GLU A 249 13.71 1.67 2.01
CA GLU A 249 14.73 2.44 2.74
C GLU A 249 14.13 3.42 3.77
N TYR A 250 12.80 3.65 3.76
CA TYR A 250 12.15 4.73 4.50
C TYR A 250 11.36 4.30 5.74
N GLY A 251 11.52 3.05 6.21
CA GLY A 251 10.84 2.57 7.41
C GLY A 251 9.35 2.28 7.25
N SER A 252 8.80 2.30 6.02
CA SER A 252 7.40 1.95 5.73
C SER A 252 7.07 0.53 6.21
N HIS A 253 8.05 -0.37 6.20
CA HIS A 253 7.92 -1.72 6.76
C HIS A 253 7.51 -1.72 8.24
N ILE A 254 8.00 -0.74 9.03
CA ILE A 254 7.63 -0.63 10.46
C ILE A 254 6.20 -0.09 10.58
N LEU A 255 5.86 0.96 9.82
CA LEU A 255 4.50 1.52 9.78
C LEU A 255 3.46 0.49 9.36
N HIS A 256 3.72 -0.28 8.31
CA HIS A 256 2.85 -1.37 7.88
C HIS A 256 2.84 -2.56 8.85
N SER A 257 3.92 -2.78 9.60
CA SER A 257 3.91 -3.78 10.67
C SER A 257 3.03 -3.32 11.85
N LEU A 258 2.98 -2.02 12.12
CA LEU A 258 2.12 -1.39 13.12
C LEU A 258 0.65 -1.32 12.67
N GLU A 259 0.36 -1.25 11.35
CA GLU A 259 -1.00 -1.37 10.80
C GLU A 259 -1.72 -2.62 11.35
N ARG A 260 -1.01 -3.73 11.43
CA ARG A 260 -1.52 -5.00 11.96
C ARG A 260 -1.65 -5.05 13.47
N ALA A 261 -1.08 -4.09 14.17
CA ALA A 261 -1.25 -3.93 15.60
C ALA A 261 -2.57 -3.18 15.92
N GLN A 262 -3.69 -3.60 15.33
CA GLN A 262 -4.98 -2.91 15.45
C GLN A 262 -5.39 -2.64 16.91
N ARG A 263 -5.12 -3.58 17.82
CA ARG A 263 -5.44 -3.39 19.25
C ARG A 263 -4.57 -2.31 19.87
N PHE A 264 -3.31 -2.20 19.46
CA PHE A 264 -2.40 -1.13 19.89
C PHE A 264 -2.83 0.22 19.32
N ASN A 265 -3.14 0.28 18.01
CA ASN A 265 -3.61 1.50 17.36
C ASN A 265 -4.91 2.00 18.00
N ARG A 266 -5.85 1.09 18.26
CA ARG A 266 -7.08 1.41 19.00
C ARG A 266 -6.79 1.90 20.42
N TRP A 267 -5.87 1.26 21.15
CA TRP A 267 -5.48 1.74 22.48
C TRP A 267 -4.89 3.16 22.43
N MET A 268 -4.01 3.45 21.48
CA MET A 268 -3.49 4.81 21.27
C MET A 268 -4.62 5.79 20.96
N ALA A 269 -5.48 5.48 20.00
CA ALA A 269 -6.62 6.33 19.63
C ALA A 269 -7.56 6.58 20.82
N ASP A 270 -7.94 5.53 21.57
CA ASP A 270 -8.80 5.63 22.77
C ASP A 270 -8.14 6.49 23.86
N SER A 271 -6.80 6.49 23.97
CA SER A 271 -6.08 7.29 24.96
C SER A 271 -6.10 8.78 24.67
N ILE A 272 -6.19 9.16 23.39
CA ILE A 272 -6.23 10.56 22.97
C ILE A 272 -7.64 11.06 22.64
N ALA A 273 -8.58 10.17 22.34
CA ALA A 273 -9.94 10.50 21.93
C ALA A 273 -10.67 11.52 22.83
N PRO A 274 -10.51 11.50 24.19
CA PRO A 274 -11.15 12.48 25.08
C PRO A 274 -10.71 13.94 24.83
N TRP A 275 -9.56 14.13 24.17
CA TRP A 275 -8.98 15.43 23.90
C TRP A 275 -9.21 15.91 22.45
N VAL A 276 -9.76 15.02 21.59
CA VAL A 276 -9.97 15.28 20.17
C VAL A 276 -11.37 15.83 19.93
N GLY A 277 -11.45 17.05 19.40
CA GLY A 277 -12.68 17.77 19.13
C GLY A 277 -13.35 17.41 17.79
N ALA A 278 -14.11 18.37 17.23
CA ALA A 278 -14.92 18.16 16.04
C ALA A 278 -14.20 18.51 14.73
N ARG A 279 -13.25 19.44 14.76
CA ARG A 279 -12.46 19.88 13.59
C ARG A 279 -10.99 19.60 13.82
N VAL A 280 -10.49 18.55 13.19
CA VAL A 280 -9.20 17.94 13.50
C VAL A 280 -8.25 18.06 12.32
N LEU A 281 -7.00 18.43 12.59
CA LEU A 281 -5.87 18.23 11.70
C LEU A 281 -4.95 17.16 12.29
N GLU A 282 -4.77 16.05 11.59
CA GLU A 282 -3.78 15.04 11.92
C GLU A 282 -2.55 15.23 11.04
N ILE A 283 -1.39 15.41 11.68
CA ILE A 283 -0.09 15.58 11.03
C ILE A 283 0.69 14.29 11.15
N GLY A 284 1.22 13.79 10.02
CA GLY A 284 1.92 12.51 9.99
C GLY A 284 0.96 11.33 10.13
N ALA A 285 -0.19 11.39 9.48
CA ALA A 285 -1.21 10.34 9.55
C ALA A 285 -0.75 8.99 8.97
N GLY A 286 0.37 8.97 8.21
CA GLY A 286 0.89 7.79 7.57
C GLY A 286 -0.15 7.18 6.62
N ILE A 287 -0.46 5.90 6.82
CA ILE A 287 -1.48 5.19 6.04
C ILE A 287 -2.88 5.24 6.67
N GLY A 288 -3.08 6.06 7.73
CA GLY A 288 -4.37 6.25 8.39
C GLY A 288 -4.66 5.29 9.55
N ASN A 289 -3.63 4.69 10.14
CA ASN A 289 -3.76 3.71 11.23
C ASN A 289 -4.51 4.23 12.47
N ILE A 290 -4.33 5.51 12.80
CA ILE A 290 -5.02 6.17 13.91
C ILE A 290 -6.26 6.91 13.39
N THR A 291 -6.17 7.54 12.22
CA THR A 291 -7.24 8.26 11.55
C THR A 291 -8.55 7.49 11.59
N THR A 292 -8.54 6.21 11.22
CA THR A 292 -9.74 5.35 11.15
C THR A 292 -10.47 5.20 12.49
N TRP A 293 -9.75 5.28 13.62
CA TRP A 293 -10.32 5.16 14.96
C TRP A 293 -10.83 6.49 15.54
N LEU A 294 -10.41 7.62 14.96
CA LEU A 294 -10.83 8.96 15.39
C LEU A 294 -12.01 9.51 14.58
N LEU A 295 -12.30 8.91 13.42
CA LEU A 295 -13.46 9.23 12.57
C LEU A 295 -14.77 8.66 13.14
N PRO A 296 -15.97 9.26 12.78
CA PRO A 296 -16.15 10.50 12.01
C PRO A 296 -16.02 11.77 12.85
N ARG A 297 -15.76 12.92 12.18
CA ARG A 297 -15.72 14.29 12.77
C ARG A 297 -16.41 15.26 11.81
N ASP A 298 -16.70 16.51 12.25
CA ASP A 298 -17.28 17.52 11.37
C ASP A 298 -16.34 17.88 10.21
N LEU A 299 -15.04 17.97 10.51
CA LEU A 299 -13.95 18.07 9.55
C LEU A 299 -12.75 17.31 10.10
N TYR A 300 -12.21 16.43 9.31
CA TYR A 300 -10.96 15.77 9.60
C TYR A 300 -10.01 15.94 8.42
N VAL A 301 -8.86 16.55 8.64
CA VAL A 301 -7.81 16.67 7.63
C VAL A 301 -6.67 15.73 8.04
N ALA A 302 -6.50 14.64 7.29
CA ALA A 302 -5.37 13.74 7.46
C ALA A 302 -4.23 14.18 6.55
N SER A 303 -3.05 14.45 7.11
CA SER A 303 -1.93 14.95 6.34
C SER A 303 -0.66 14.13 6.55
N ASP A 304 0.16 14.07 5.50
CA ASP A 304 1.50 13.49 5.55
C ASP A 304 2.42 14.20 4.56
N ILE A 305 3.74 14.13 4.79
CA ILE A 305 4.72 14.66 3.84
C ILE A 305 5.00 13.68 2.70
N ASN A 306 4.83 12.36 2.95
CA ASN A 306 5.15 11.29 2.01
C ASN A 306 4.03 11.11 0.96
N PRO A 307 4.31 11.31 -0.35
CA PRO A 307 3.31 11.15 -1.41
C PRO A 307 2.67 9.75 -1.45
N HIS A 308 3.41 8.70 -1.09
CA HIS A 308 2.88 7.33 -1.06
C HIS A 308 1.81 7.18 0.00
N TYR A 309 2.00 7.77 1.20
CA TYR A 309 0.99 7.71 2.27
C TYR A 309 -0.24 8.54 1.93
N LEU A 310 -0.08 9.70 1.28
CA LEU A 310 -1.21 10.50 0.81
C LEU A 310 -2.13 9.71 -0.14
N HIS A 311 -1.58 8.80 -0.92
CA HIS A 311 -2.41 7.94 -1.77
C HIS A 311 -3.34 7.03 -0.93
N TYR A 312 -2.83 6.39 0.13
CA TYR A 312 -3.67 5.59 1.04
C TYR A 312 -4.73 6.44 1.74
N LEU A 313 -4.36 7.63 2.21
CA LEU A 313 -5.28 8.56 2.87
C LEU A 313 -6.38 9.03 1.91
N ARG A 314 -6.06 9.36 0.65
CA ARG A 314 -7.05 9.71 -0.38
C ARG A 314 -8.01 8.55 -0.64
N ASN A 315 -7.52 7.33 -0.67
CA ASN A 315 -8.36 6.15 -0.78
C ASN A 315 -9.27 5.99 0.44
N LEU A 316 -8.76 6.24 1.64
CA LEU A 316 -9.53 6.23 2.87
C LEU A 316 -10.64 7.30 2.87
N SER A 317 -10.42 8.44 2.24
CA SER A 317 -11.36 9.57 2.20
C SER A 317 -12.53 9.36 1.22
N LEU A 318 -12.46 8.41 0.31
CA LEU A 318 -13.51 8.17 -0.67
C LEU A 318 -14.84 7.79 0.00
N GLY A 319 -15.90 8.48 -0.41
CA GLY A 319 -17.22 8.34 0.20
C GLY A 319 -17.37 8.95 1.61
N LYS A 320 -16.35 9.70 2.08
CA LYS A 320 -16.36 10.34 3.41
C LYS A 320 -16.16 11.86 3.26
N PRO A 321 -17.23 12.65 3.08
CA PRO A 321 -17.12 14.09 2.82
C PRO A 321 -16.52 14.88 4.00
N TYR A 322 -16.49 14.28 5.18
CA TYR A 322 -15.87 14.84 6.39
C TYR A 322 -14.36 14.59 6.50
N LEU A 323 -13.77 13.75 5.62
CA LEU A 323 -12.35 13.44 5.61
C LEU A 323 -11.68 14.06 4.37
N GLN A 324 -10.78 15.00 4.60
CA GLN A 324 -9.94 15.60 3.58
C GLN A 324 -8.50 15.12 3.73
N VAL A 325 -7.71 15.20 2.66
CA VAL A 325 -6.31 14.78 2.65
C VAL A 325 -5.46 15.90 2.07
N ASP A 326 -4.43 16.27 2.79
CA ASP A 326 -3.51 17.32 2.37
C ASP A 326 -2.04 16.90 2.56
N ARG A 327 -1.14 17.56 1.84
CA ARG A 327 0.30 17.41 2.03
C ARG A 327 0.80 18.54 2.90
N ILE A 328 1.22 18.22 4.12
CA ILE A 328 1.75 19.23 5.06
C ILE A 328 3.16 18.85 5.47
N ASP A 329 4.10 19.78 5.29
CA ASP A 329 5.43 19.75 5.83
C ASP A 329 5.48 20.64 7.07
N LEU A 330 5.85 20.06 8.22
CA LEU A 330 5.91 20.81 9.50
C LEU A 330 6.92 21.96 9.48
N GLU A 331 7.92 21.88 8.64
CA GLU A 331 8.99 22.90 8.52
C GLU A 331 8.69 23.94 7.44
N ASP A 332 7.57 23.83 6.70
CA ASP A 332 7.15 24.81 5.69
C ASP A 332 5.88 25.57 6.13
N PRO A 333 6.00 26.83 6.60
CA PRO A 333 4.85 27.63 7.01
C PRO A 333 3.78 27.83 5.92
N ALA A 334 4.17 27.77 4.64
CA ALA A 334 3.23 27.97 3.53
C ALA A 334 2.14 26.86 3.49
N CYS A 335 2.46 25.65 3.93
CA CYS A 335 1.52 24.54 4.01
C CYS A 335 0.37 24.80 5.01
N PHE A 336 0.58 25.68 5.99
CA PHE A 336 -0.41 25.99 7.03
C PHE A 336 -1.31 27.18 6.69
N THR A 337 -0.92 28.00 5.72
CA THR A 337 -1.67 29.22 5.33
C THR A 337 -3.15 28.96 4.98
N PRO A 338 -3.52 27.90 4.25
CA PRO A 338 -4.92 27.61 3.95
C PRO A 338 -5.78 27.26 5.18
N TRP A 339 -5.13 26.90 6.29
CA TRP A 339 -5.75 26.28 7.45
C TRP A 339 -5.75 27.16 8.72
N LEU A 340 -5.31 28.40 8.64
CA LEU A 340 -5.19 29.32 9.79
C LEU A 340 -6.48 29.39 10.60
N ASP A 341 -6.37 29.18 11.92
CA ASP A 341 -7.47 29.27 12.92
C ASP A 341 -8.70 28.39 12.59
N GLN A 342 -8.54 27.27 11.86
CA GLN A 342 -9.68 26.44 11.45
C GLN A 342 -9.96 25.24 12.36
N PHE A 343 -8.98 24.77 13.11
CA PHE A 343 -9.10 23.55 13.89
C PHE A 343 -9.28 23.80 15.37
N ASP A 344 -10.06 22.96 16.02
CA ASP A 344 -10.12 22.88 17.48
C ASP A 344 -9.09 21.90 18.06
N THR A 345 -8.56 21.00 17.21
CA THR A 345 -7.56 20.03 17.61
C THR A 345 -6.54 19.79 16.50
N VAL A 346 -5.27 19.78 16.87
CA VAL A 346 -4.17 19.22 16.08
C VAL A 346 -3.69 17.93 16.76
N VAL A 347 -3.60 16.85 16.01
CA VAL A 347 -3.06 15.56 16.45
C VAL A 347 -1.74 15.33 15.73
N CYS A 348 -0.66 15.08 16.47
CA CYS A 348 0.68 14.83 15.92
C CYS A 348 1.37 13.72 16.72
N LEU A 349 1.41 12.52 16.15
CA LEU A 349 1.86 11.32 16.84
C LEU A 349 3.08 10.72 16.15
N ASN A 350 4.20 10.57 16.86
CA ASN A 350 5.47 10.06 16.32
C ASN A 350 5.97 10.85 15.09
N VAL A 351 5.95 12.16 15.16
CA VAL A 351 6.42 13.04 14.08
C VAL A 351 7.44 14.05 14.58
N LEU A 352 7.21 14.67 15.74
CA LEU A 352 8.03 15.77 16.22
C LEU A 352 9.51 15.35 16.43
N GLU A 353 9.78 14.10 16.78
CA GLU A 353 11.11 13.52 16.93
C GLU A 353 11.91 13.43 15.62
N HIS A 354 11.27 13.60 14.47
CA HIS A 354 11.93 13.61 13.16
C HIS A 354 12.29 15.01 12.67
N VAL A 355 11.65 16.04 13.24
CA VAL A 355 11.74 17.42 12.78
C VAL A 355 13.09 18.05 13.16
N ARG A 356 13.64 18.92 12.31
CA ARG A 356 14.91 19.64 12.56
C ARG A 356 14.72 20.81 13.49
N ASP A 357 13.62 21.57 13.26
CA ASP A 357 13.25 22.71 14.07
C ASP A 357 11.89 22.47 14.75
N PRO A 358 11.86 21.83 15.93
CA PRO A 358 10.62 21.56 16.65
C PRO A 358 9.88 22.83 17.09
N LEU A 359 10.59 23.93 17.34
CA LEU A 359 9.95 25.19 17.71
C LEU A 359 9.18 25.82 16.54
N LEU A 360 9.73 25.75 15.31
CA LEU A 360 9.02 26.19 14.11
C LEU A 360 7.80 25.30 13.88
N ALA A 361 7.95 23.97 13.98
CA ALA A 361 6.84 23.04 13.84
C ALA A 361 5.71 23.31 14.83
N LEU A 362 6.04 23.55 16.10
CA LEU A 362 5.04 23.87 17.13
C LEU A 362 4.33 25.20 16.86
N ARG A 363 5.05 26.24 16.39
CA ARG A 363 4.43 27.51 15.98
C ARG A 363 3.50 27.33 14.78
N ASN A 364 3.89 26.53 13.79
CA ASN A 364 3.06 26.20 12.64
C ASN A 364 1.78 25.46 13.08
N MET A 365 1.90 24.48 13.97
CA MET A 365 0.72 23.81 14.56
C MET A 365 -0.15 24.76 15.38
N ALA A 366 0.44 25.71 16.10
CA ALA A 366 -0.33 26.73 16.83
C ALA A 366 -1.13 27.63 15.89
N SER A 367 -0.59 28.00 14.71
CA SER A 367 -1.23 28.93 13.78
C SER A 367 -2.56 28.43 13.23
N VAL A 368 -2.76 27.13 13.09
CA VAL A 368 -3.98 26.51 12.55
C VAL A 368 -5.04 26.19 13.60
N LEU A 369 -4.64 26.19 14.87
CA LEU A 369 -5.56 26.01 15.99
C LEU A 369 -6.35 27.31 16.24
N ARG A 370 -7.61 27.21 16.56
CA ARG A 370 -8.40 28.31 17.11
C ARG A 370 -7.86 28.72 18.50
N PRO A 371 -8.06 29.96 18.96
CA PRO A 371 -7.79 30.31 20.35
C PRO A 371 -8.45 29.31 21.30
N GLY A 372 -7.70 28.77 22.25
CA GLY A 372 -8.17 27.72 23.15
C GLY A 372 -8.26 26.31 22.55
N GLY A 373 -7.88 26.13 21.28
CA GLY A 373 -7.76 24.81 20.63
C GLY A 373 -6.62 23.98 21.22
N ARG A 374 -6.67 22.66 21.03
CA ARG A 374 -5.75 21.71 21.65
C ARG A 374 -4.76 21.13 20.66
N LEU A 375 -3.53 21.00 21.10
CA LEU A 375 -2.50 20.19 20.48
C LEU A 375 -2.37 18.87 21.28
N VAL A 376 -2.52 17.75 20.61
CA VAL A 376 -2.33 16.40 21.17
C VAL A 376 -1.10 15.79 20.52
N LEU A 377 -0.03 15.69 21.29
CA LEU A 377 1.25 15.10 20.87
C LEU A 377 1.44 13.72 21.46
N TYR A 378 2.09 12.84 20.70
CA TYR A 378 2.75 11.67 21.25
C TYR A 378 4.17 11.60 20.73
N VAL A 379 5.15 11.52 21.63
CA VAL A 379 6.57 11.43 21.31
C VAL A 379 7.25 10.32 22.13
N PRO A 380 8.29 9.67 21.59
CA PRO A 380 9.11 8.73 22.35
C PRO A 380 9.85 9.45 23.47
N GLN A 381 9.86 8.85 24.68
CA GLN A 381 10.54 9.46 25.81
C GLN A 381 11.72 8.64 26.31
N GLY A 382 12.63 9.34 27.04
CA GLY A 382 13.76 8.75 27.72
C GLY A 382 14.97 8.55 26.80
N GLN A 383 15.89 9.53 26.79
CA GLN A 383 17.10 9.50 25.96
C GLN A 383 17.97 8.27 26.23
N HIS A 384 17.92 7.70 27.42
CA HIS A 384 18.64 6.46 27.77
C HIS A 384 18.12 5.22 27.00
N LEU A 385 16.90 5.27 26.43
CA LEU A 385 16.31 4.21 25.60
C LEU A 385 16.63 4.37 24.11
N TYR A 386 17.27 5.49 23.71
CA TYR A 386 17.67 5.71 22.31
C TYR A 386 18.57 4.56 21.83
N SER A 387 18.28 3.98 20.67
CA SER A 387 18.88 2.72 20.23
C SER A 387 18.90 2.60 18.70
N SER A 388 19.43 1.48 18.18
CA SER A 388 19.41 1.17 16.74
C SER A 388 18.01 1.18 16.11
N LEU A 389 16.96 0.98 16.90
CA LEU A 389 15.57 1.10 16.42
C LEU A 389 15.20 2.55 16.15
N ASP A 390 15.63 3.49 16.99
CA ASP A 390 15.42 4.93 16.79
C ASP A 390 16.17 5.44 15.56
N GLU A 391 17.41 4.96 15.36
CA GLU A 391 18.23 5.31 14.18
C GLU A 391 17.53 4.90 12.86
N VAL A 392 16.99 3.67 12.81
CA VAL A 392 16.29 3.17 11.63
C VAL A 392 14.97 3.91 11.40
N LEU A 393 14.29 4.33 12.47
CA LEU A 393 13.10 5.15 12.39
C LEU A 393 13.41 6.61 12.00
N GLY A 394 14.68 7.02 12.04
CA GLY A 394 15.09 8.39 11.74
C GLY A 394 14.79 9.37 12.89
N HIS A 395 14.64 8.88 14.13
CA HIS A 395 14.47 9.73 15.29
C HIS A 395 15.75 10.53 15.57
N ARG A 396 15.61 11.82 15.79
CA ARG A 396 16.74 12.70 16.18
C ARG A 396 17.00 12.66 17.66
N CYS A 397 15.95 12.57 18.46
CA CYS A 397 16.02 12.51 19.92
C CYS A 397 14.84 11.74 20.50
N ARG A 398 14.91 11.46 21.80
CA ARG A 398 13.76 11.10 22.63
C ARG A 398 13.54 12.21 23.65
N TYR A 399 12.31 12.56 23.86
CA TYR A 399 11.93 13.70 24.70
C TYR A 399 12.00 13.39 26.19
N SER A 400 12.25 14.42 26.99
CA SER A 400 11.90 14.44 28.40
C SER A 400 10.65 15.31 28.61
N ARG A 401 9.97 15.18 29.75
CA ARG A 401 8.83 16.04 30.08
C ARG A 401 9.25 17.50 30.14
N ASP A 402 10.40 17.79 30.74
CA ASP A 402 10.90 19.14 30.94
C ASP A 402 11.22 19.82 29.60
N MET A 403 11.94 19.10 28.71
CA MET A 403 12.24 19.54 27.34
C MET A 403 10.94 19.86 26.56
N LEU A 404 9.99 18.94 26.57
CA LEU A 404 8.71 19.12 25.85
C LEU A 404 7.89 20.24 26.47
N ALA A 405 7.93 20.43 27.77
CA ALA A 405 7.26 21.51 28.47
C ALA A 405 7.83 22.90 28.10
N GLU A 406 9.16 23.01 28.04
CA GLU A 406 9.85 24.22 27.62
C GLU A 406 9.53 24.61 26.19
N GLU A 407 9.59 23.64 25.24
CA GLU A 407 9.27 23.87 23.84
C GLU A 407 7.81 24.29 23.64
N LEU A 408 6.86 23.61 24.28
CA LEU A 408 5.43 23.96 24.21
C LEU A 408 5.15 25.36 24.77
N THR A 409 5.72 25.67 25.96
CA THR A 409 5.45 26.97 26.61
C THR A 409 6.07 28.12 25.81
N SER A 410 7.26 27.94 25.26
CA SER A 410 7.95 28.95 24.44
C SER A 410 7.27 29.24 23.10
N THR A 411 6.37 28.34 22.66
CA THR A 411 5.63 28.44 21.38
C THR A 411 4.16 28.80 21.55
N GLY A 412 3.74 29.28 22.76
CA GLY A 412 2.39 29.79 23.00
C GLY A 412 1.37 28.73 23.38
N PHE A 413 1.82 27.63 24.00
CA PHE A 413 0.94 26.60 24.52
C PHE A 413 0.94 26.58 26.05
N THR A 414 -0.23 26.35 26.63
CA THR A 414 -0.39 25.99 28.06
C THR A 414 -0.65 24.50 28.17
N ILE A 415 0.17 23.79 28.97
CA ILE A 415 0.08 22.35 29.12
C ILE A 415 -1.13 22.00 30.00
N GLU A 416 -2.02 21.14 29.48
CA GLU A 416 -3.17 20.61 30.24
C GLU A 416 -2.79 19.31 30.97
N CYS A 417 -2.09 18.38 30.30
CA CYS A 417 -1.61 17.16 30.95
C CYS A 417 -0.45 16.49 30.21
N PHE A 418 0.29 15.68 30.96
CA PHE A 418 1.20 14.67 30.45
C PHE A 418 0.76 13.31 30.94
N GLN A 419 0.67 12.34 30.02
CA GLN A 419 0.35 10.97 30.32
C GLN A 419 1.45 10.05 29.80
N ASP A 420 2.06 9.23 30.68
CA ASP A 420 2.96 8.17 30.28
C ASP A 420 2.18 7.07 29.56
N PHE A 421 2.80 6.48 28.54
CA PHE A 421 2.17 5.51 27.68
C PHE A 421 3.11 4.35 27.37
N ASN A 422 2.57 3.11 27.43
CA ASN A 422 3.21 1.89 26.98
C ASN A 422 4.48 1.50 27.75
N HIS A 423 4.37 1.40 29.09
CA HIS A 423 5.46 0.98 29.98
C HIS A 423 5.92 -0.45 29.68
N PHE A 424 4.98 -1.36 29.34
CA PHE A 424 5.28 -2.76 29.09
C PHE A 424 6.11 -3.01 27.83
N ALA A 425 6.22 -2.06 26.90
CA ALA A 425 7.08 -2.20 25.74
C ALA A 425 8.55 -1.86 26.01
N ILE A 426 8.88 -1.22 27.15
CA ILE A 426 10.25 -0.81 27.50
C ILE A 426 11.22 -1.99 27.50
N PRO A 427 10.95 -3.13 28.17
CA PRO A 427 11.88 -4.26 28.16
C PRO A 427 12.13 -4.81 26.76
N GLY A 428 11.06 -4.90 25.95
CA GLY A 428 11.16 -5.37 24.57
C GLY A 428 11.96 -4.42 23.68
N TRP A 429 11.76 -3.11 23.85
CA TRP A 429 12.53 -2.07 23.16
C TRP A 429 14.02 -2.12 23.53
N TYR A 430 14.31 -2.16 24.84
CA TYR A 430 15.67 -2.23 25.35
C TYR A 430 16.42 -3.48 24.89
N LEU A 431 15.78 -4.64 24.97
CA LEU A 431 16.36 -5.91 24.52
C LEU A 431 16.68 -5.89 23.02
N ASN A 432 15.71 -5.49 22.18
CA ASN A 432 15.90 -5.51 20.73
C ASN A 432 16.84 -4.39 20.25
N GLY A 433 16.69 -3.17 20.77
CA GLY A 433 17.45 -2.00 20.29
C GLY A 433 18.84 -1.88 20.92
N LYS A 434 18.95 -2.02 22.26
CA LYS A 434 20.24 -1.82 22.99
C LYS A 434 21.09 -3.07 23.06
N ILE A 435 20.50 -4.23 23.38
CA ILE A 435 21.26 -5.48 23.59
C ILE A 435 21.51 -6.18 22.26
N LEU A 436 20.43 -6.48 21.52
CA LEU A 436 20.51 -7.24 20.27
C LEU A 436 20.83 -6.37 19.05
N LYS A 437 20.82 -5.04 19.18
CA LYS A 437 21.06 -4.05 18.12
C LYS A 437 20.33 -4.37 16.83
N ARG A 438 19.08 -4.85 16.96
CA ARG A 438 18.20 -5.15 15.85
C ARG A 438 17.72 -3.85 15.19
N ARG A 439 17.48 -3.93 13.88
CA ARG A 439 16.97 -2.81 13.09
C ARG A 439 15.46 -2.89 12.85
N HIS A 440 14.80 -3.98 13.27
CA HIS A 440 13.36 -4.19 13.15
C HIS A 440 12.87 -5.18 14.20
N PHE A 441 11.59 -5.12 14.51
CA PHE A 441 10.92 -6.15 15.31
C PHE A 441 10.55 -7.34 14.41
N SER A 442 10.65 -8.57 14.94
CA SER A 442 10.12 -9.72 14.23
C SER A 442 8.58 -9.66 14.20
N ARG A 443 8.00 -10.16 13.10
CA ARG A 443 6.53 -10.21 12.95
C ARG A 443 5.84 -10.96 14.08
N ASN A 444 6.46 -12.03 14.57
CA ASN A 444 5.92 -12.79 15.70
C ASN A 444 5.93 -11.99 17.01
N GLN A 445 6.95 -11.17 17.25
CA GLN A 445 6.99 -10.28 18.42
C GLN A 445 5.84 -9.27 18.39
N LEU A 446 5.57 -8.65 17.24
CA LEU A 446 4.46 -7.70 17.08
C LEU A 446 3.10 -8.39 17.22
N LYS A 447 2.92 -9.60 16.66
CA LYS A 447 1.70 -10.41 16.84
C LYS A 447 1.44 -10.74 18.32
N VAL A 448 2.48 -11.22 19.02
CA VAL A 448 2.37 -11.53 20.46
C VAL A 448 2.07 -10.26 21.24
N PHE A 449 2.78 -9.16 20.98
CA PHE A 449 2.51 -7.88 21.61
C PHE A 449 1.06 -7.45 21.39
N ASN A 450 0.58 -7.42 20.14
CA ASN A 450 -0.80 -7.05 19.82
C ASN A 450 -1.84 -7.98 20.51
N MET A 451 -1.53 -9.26 20.66
CA MET A 451 -2.41 -10.23 21.36
C MET A 451 -2.55 -9.90 22.86
N VAL A 452 -1.48 -9.45 23.50
CA VAL A 452 -1.48 -9.15 24.94
C VAL A 452 -1.89 -7.70 25.27
N VAL A 453 -2.00 -6.82 24.27
CA VAL A 453 -2.42 -5.41 24.45
C VAL A 453 -3.69 -5.25 25.31
N PRO A 454 -4.76 -6.06 25.21
CA PRO A 454 -5.95 -5.87 26.06
C PRO A 454 -5.66 -6.01 27.54
N VAL A 455 -4.68 -6.82 27.92
CA VAL A 455 -4.22 -6.99 29.31
C VAL A 455 -3.29 -5.83 29.69
N ILE A 456 -2.29 -5.56 28.84
CA ILE A 456 -1.33 -4.46 29.01
C ILE A 456 -2.07 -3.14 29.22
N ARG A 457 -3.04 -2.81 28.39
CA ARG A 457 -3.81 -1.57 28.45
C ARG A 457 -4.48 -1.33 29.81
N ARG A 458 -4.92 -2.41 30.49
CA ARG A 458 -5.55 -2.29 31.81
C ARG A 458 -4.53 -2.09 32.93
N LEU A 459 -3.34 -2.64 32.76
CA LEU A 459 -2.28 -2.62 33.76
C LEU A 459 -1.34 -1.41 33.59
N ASP A 460 -1.20 -0.87 32.39
CA ASP A 460 -0.25 0.20 32.06
C ASP A 460 -0.41 1.45 32.95
N PRO A 461 -1.64 1.94 33.25
CA PRO A 461 -1.83 3.07 34.15
C PRO A 461 -1.42 2.82 35.61
N LEU A 462 -1.26 1.54 36.00
CA LEU A 462 -0.87 1.14 37.35
C LEU A 462 0.65 1.04 37.53
N VAL A 463 1.40 1.06 36.43
CA VAL A 463 2.86 0.97 36.45
C VAL A 463 3.46 2.33 36.80
N PRO A 464 4.18 2.46 37.93
CA PRO A 464 4.82 3.72 38.26
C PRO A 464 6.04 3.99 37.36
N GLY A 465 6.32 5.26 37.11
CA GLY A 465 7.49 5.69 36.36
C GLY A 465 7.17 6.21 34.97
N ARG A 466 8.18 6.24 34.10
CA ARG A 466 8.07 6.79 32.75
C ARG A 466 7.76 5.68 31.75
N GLY A 467 6.79 5.92 30.85
CA GLY A 467 6.44 5.02 29.75
C GLY A 467 7.47 5.04 28.60
N LEU A 468 7.27 4.22 27.59
CA LEU A 468 8.10 4.23 26.37
C LEU A 468 7.90 5.53 25.58
N GLY A 469 6.73 6.14 25.67
CA GLY A 469 6.41 7.43 25.10
C GLY A 469 5.54 8.26 26.05
N ILE A 470 5.34 9.51 25.69
CA ILE A 470 4.55 10.48 26.44
C ILE A 470 3.49 11.10 25.54
N ILE A 471 2.26 11.09 26.00
CA ILE A 471 1.17 11.88 25.43
C ILE A 471 1.17 13.22 26.14
N ALA A 472 1.29 14.31 25.38
CA ALA A 472 1.18 15.67 25.87
C ALA A 472 -0.07 16.33 25.28
N VAL A 473 -0.91 16.91 26.14
CA VAL A 473 -2.05 17.73 25.72
C VAL A 473 -1.80 19.16 26.14
N ALA A 474 -1.81 20.06 25.19
CA ALA A 474 -1.54 21.46 25.41
C ALA A 474 -2.59 22.33 24.68
N ARG A 475 -2.92 23.44 25.26
CA ARG A 475 -3.92 24.40 24.74
C ARG A 475 -3.22 25.62 24.18
N ARG A 476 -3.62 26.07 22.98
CA ARG A 476 -3.18 27.36 22.43
C ARG A 476 -3.71 28.48 23.31
N THR A 477 -2.80 29.36 23.77
CA THR A 477 -3.11 30.57 24.56
C THR A 477 -3.74 31.67 23.74
#